data_4d10404968aa8ba0747fa596bc8d9f2b
#
_entry.id   4d10404968aa8ba0747fa596bc8d9f2b
#
_cell.length_a   1.000
_cell.length_b   1.000
_cell.length_c   1.000
_cell.angle_alpha   90.00
_cell.angle_beta   90.00
_cell.angle_gamma   90.00
#
_symmetry.space_group_name_H-M   'P 1'
#
loop_
_entity.id
_entity.type
_entity.pdbx_description
1 polymer ?
#
loop_
_entity_poly.entity_id
_entity_poly.type
_entity_poly.pdbx_seq_one_letter_code
_entity_poly.pdbx_strand_id
1 'polypeptide(L)'
;MRAAYPGRRLLIVSNTAGAKSYDVDGKLASEVEKATGVTVLPHRVKKPGCGDEIMSYFRAHPETGVTNPAHIAVVGDRLATDMMLANMMGSWGIWVKDGVVPHQQKSIVSYLLPQFTSICWWAATAAGVWFCG
;
A
#
# COMPACT_ATOMS: atom_id res chain seq x y z
N MET A 1 2.73 8.52 12.68
CA MET A 1 2.31 7.22 12.15
C MET A 1 3.28 6.10 12.54
N ARG A 2 4.57 6.16 12.20
CA ARG A 2 5.55 5.13 12.60
C ARG A 2 5.64 4.87 14.11
N ALA A 3 5.47 5.89 14.94
CA ALA A 3 5.45 5.74 16.39
C ALA A 3 4.19 4.97 16.90
N ALA A 4 3.07 5.15 16.21
CA ALA A 4 1.82 4.46 16.56
C ALA A 4 1.78 3.02 16.04
N TYR A 5 2.50 2.71 14.96
CA TYR A 5 2.53 1.41 14.32
C TYR A 5 3.98 0.97 14.07
N PRO A 6 4.69 0.51 15.11
CA PRO A 6 6.09 0.15 15.00
C PRO A 6 6.30 -1.16 14.24
N GLY A 7 7.46 -1.27 13.62
CA GLY A 7 7.91 -2.51 12.98
C GLY A 7 7.12 -2.87 11.72
N ARG A 8 6.81 -4.16 11.58
CA ARG A 8 6.18 -4.75 10.39
C ARG A 8 4.66 -4.56 10.30
N ARG A 9 4.08 -3.77 11.20
CA ARG A 9 2.67 -3.40 11.15
C ARG A 9 2.36 -2.37 10.06
N LEU A 10 3.36 -1.67 9.54
CA LEU A 10 3.27 -0.78 8.38
C LEU A 10 3.85 -1.47 7.15
N LEU A 11 3.10 -1.45 6.04
CA LEU A 11 3.52 -2.06 4.79
C LEU A 11 3.21 -1.11 3.62
N ILE A 12 4.16 -0.91 2.74
CA ILE A 12 3.96 -0.17 1.50
C ILE A 12 3.67 -1.16 0.38
N VAL A 13 2.58 -0.93 -0.37
CA VAL A 13 2.24 -1.69 -1.57
C VAL A 13 2.09 -0.72 -2.74
N SER A 14 3.00 -0.78 -3.71
CA SER A 14 3.02 0.12 -4.85
C SER A 14 2.97 -0.67 -6.16
N ASN A 15 2.24 -0.18 -7.16
CA ASN A 15 2.23 -0.80 -8.50
C ASN A 15 3.53 -0.57 -9.29
N THR A 16 4.50 0.12 -8.68
CA THR A 16 5.84 0.37 -9.24
C THR A 16 6.93 -0.22 -8.34
N ALA A 17 7.18 0.37 -7.16
CA ALA A 17 8.18 -0.13 -6.22
C ALA A 17 7.75 -1.48 -5.62
N GLY A 18 8.57 -2.49 -5.76
CA GLY A 18 8.29 -3.86 -5.32
C GLY A 18 7.39 -4.68 -6.26
N ALA A 19 6.79 -4.08 -7.28
CA ALA A 19 6.05 -4.82 -8.31
C ALA A 19 7.04 -5.49 -9.26
N LYS A 20 7.11 -6.83 -9.28
CA LYS A 20 8.08 -7.59 -10.09
C LYS A 20 8.02 -7.31 -11.59
N SER A 21 6.90 -6.81 -12.10
CA SER A 21 6.75 -6.40 -13.49
C SER A 21 7.42 -5.06 -13.81
N TYR A 22 7.81 -4.28 -12.81
CA TYR A 22 8.37 -2.94 -12.96
C TYR A 22 9.72 -2.79 -12.26
N ASP A 23 9.83 -3.31 -11.05
CA ASP A 23 11.00 -3.26 -10.18
C ASP A 23 11.65 -4.65 -10.09
N VAL A 24 12.19 -5.09 -11.22
CA VAL A 24 12.78 -6.44 -11.37
C VAL A 24 13.95 -6.64 -10.39
N ASP A 25 14.78 -5.59 -10.24
CA ASP A 25 15.97 -5.61 -9.38
C ASP A 25 15.68 -5.22 -7.93
N GLY A 26 14.47 -4.79 -7.61
CA GLY A 26 14.08 -4.32 -6.27
C GLY A 26 14.74 -3.01 -5.85
N LYS A 27 15.32 -2.26 -6.78
CA LYS A 27 16.01 -1.00 -6.49
C LYS A 27 15.04 0.08 -6.00
N LEU A 28 13.90 0.24 -6.66
CA LEU A 28 12.89 1.21 -6.28
C LEU A 28 12.32 0.89 -4.89
N ALA A 29 12.04 -0.39 -4.62
CA ALA A 29 11.61 -0.83 -3.30
C ALA A 29 12.63 -0.46 -2.22
N SER A 30 13.91 -0.76 -2.46
CA SER A 30 15.00 -0.44 -1.54
C SER A 30 15.17 1.06 -1.30
N GLU A 31 15.03 1.89 -2.34
CA GLU A 31 15.06 3.35 -2.19
C GLU A 31 13.91 3.87 -1.35
N VAL A 32 12.69 3.39 -1.60
CA VAL A 32 11.50 3.75 -0.81
C VAL A 32 11.64 3.30 0.64
N GLU A 33 12.13 2.08 0.89
CA GLU A 33 12.39 1.57 2.23
C GLU A 33 13.42 2.42 2.98
N LYS A 34 14.52 2.79 2.33
CA LYS A 34 15.55 3.68 2.91
C LYS A 34 15.00 5.06 3.23
N ALA A 35 14.20 5.62 2.33
CA ALA A 35 13.64 6.96 2.52
C ALA A 35 12.56 6.99 3.61
N THR A 36 11.75 5.94 3.71
CA THR A 36 10.58 5.90 4.61
C THR A 36 10.83 5.11 5.89
N GLY A 37 11.76 4.15 5.86
CA GLY A 37 11.99 3.19 6.93
C GLY A 37 10.82 2.22 7.13
N VAL A 38 10.01 2.01 6.08
CA VAL A 38 8.86 1.09 6.08
C VAL A 38 9.07 0.05 5.01
N THR A 39 8.74 -1.20 5.31
CA THR A 39 8.89 -2.32 4.37
C THR A 39 8.01 -2.14 3.15
N VAL A 40 8.57 -2.36 1.97
CA VAL A 40 7.85 -2.42 0.70
C VAL A 40 7.57 -3.88 0.36
N LEU A 41 6.31 -4.21 0.09
CA LEU A 41 5.91 -5.57 -0.29
C LEU A 41 6.41 -5.91 -1.70
N PRO A 42 7.29 -6.90 -1.88
CA PRO A 42 7.55 -7.45 -3.19
C PRO A 42 6.34 -8.31 -3.63
N HIS A 43 5.73 -8.00 -4.77
CA HIS A 43 4.54 -8.68 -5.25
C HIS A 43 4.55 -8.85 -6.77
N ARG A 44 3.84 -9.85 -7.27
CA ARG A 44 3.72 -10.16 -8.70
C ARG A 44 2.45 -9.56 -9.29
N VAL A 45 1.36 -9.65 -8.54
CA VAL A 45 0.06 -9.15 -8.97
C VAL A 45 -0.09 -7.70 -8.56
N LYS A 46 -0.41 -6.83 -9.50
CA LYS A 46 -0.65 -5.40 -9.23
C LYS A 46 -1.97 -5.19 -8.49
N LYS A 47 -2.06 -4.08 -7.74
CA LYS A 47 -3.33 -3.65 -7.17
C LYS A 47 -4.38 -3.46 -8.29
N PRO A 48 -5.61 -3.92 -8.10
CA PRO A 48 -6.23 -4.37 -6.85
C PRO A 48 -6.09 -5.88 -6.54
N GLY A 49 -5.37 -6.67 -7.34
CA GLY A 49 -5.35 -8.12 -7.23
C GLY A 49 -4.37 -8.71 -6.21
N CYS A 50 -3.52 -7.92 -5.55
CA CYS A 50 -2.43 -8.41 -4.69
C CYS A 50 -2.85 -8.76 -3.23
N GLY A 51 -4.14 -8.91 -2.96
CA GLY A 51 -4.67 -9.16 -1.61
C GLY A 51 -4.09 -10.41 -0.95
N ASP A 52 -3.96 -11.51 -1.70
CA ASP A 52 -3.41 -12.77 -1.17
C ASP A 52 -1.93 -12.64 -0.79
N GLU A 53 -1.15 -11.88 -1.56
CA GLU A 53 0.25 -11.63 -1.27
C GLU A 53 0.43 -10.79 0.01
N ILE A 54 -0.48 -9.84 0.24
CA ILE A 54 -0.53 -9.06 1.46
C ILE A 54 -0.87 -9.94 2.67
N MET A 55 -1.90 -10.77 2.53
CA MET A 55 -2.26 -11.70 3.60
C MET A 55 -1.16 -12.71 3.88
N SER A 56 -0.44 -13.17 2.85
CA SER A 56 0.71 -14.05 3.00
C SER A 56 1.86 -13.39 3.77
N TYR A 57 2.11 -12.11 3.50
CA TYR A 57 3.08 -11.33 4.26
C TYR A 57 2.70 -11.29 5.75
N PHE A 58 1.48 -10.95 6.10
CA PHE A 58 1.06 -10.86 7.49
C PHE A 58 1.02 -12.23 8.19
N ARG A 59 0.67 -13.30 7.48
CA ARG A 59 0.76 -14.68 8.02
C ARG A 59 2.20 -15.09 8.33
N ALA A 60 3.16 -14.62 7.55
CA ALA A 60 4.58 -14.84 7.81
C ALA A 60 5.11 -14.01 8.99
N HIS A 61 4.35 -13.01 9.45
CA HIS A 61 4.72 -12.10 10.53
C HIS A 61 3.65 -12.06 11.63
N PRO A 62 3.50 -13.15 12.41
CA PRO A 62 2.46 -13.26 13.43
C PRO A 62 2.57 -12.22 14.54
N GLU A 63 3.75 -11.63 14.73
CA GLU A 63 3.99 -10.52 15.65
C GLU A 63 3.17 -9.26 15.33
N THR A 64 2.64 -9.16 14.12
CA THR A 64 1.78 -8.05 13.72
C THR A 64 0.37 -8.15 14.30
N GLY A 65 -0.06 -9.36 14.68
CA GLY A 65 -1.39 -9.64 15.20
C GLY A 65 -2.49 -9.71 14.13
N VAL A 66 -2.10 -9.68 12.84
CA VAL A 66 -3.04 -9.76 11.71
C VAL A 66 -3.34 -11.21 11.39
N THR A 67 -4.58 -11.62 11.64
CA THR A 67 -5.08 -12.96 11.32
C THR A 67 -6.19 -12.95 10.26
N ASN A 68 -6.82 -11.80 10.06
CA ASN A 68 -7.98 -11.64 9.19
C ASN A 68 -7.84 -10.34 8.37
N PRO A 69 -8.32 -10.28 7.12
CA PRO A 69 -8.37 -9.03 6.35
C PRO A 69 -9.08 -7.87 7.06
N ALA A 70 -10.08 -8.16 7.90
CA ALA A 70 -10.75 -7.14 8.71
C ALA A 70 -9.84 -6.44 9.75
N HIS A 71 -8.65 -6.97 10.01
CA HIS A 71 -7.62 -6.32 10.83
C HIS A 71 -6.72 -5.38 10.01
N ILE A 72 -6.97 -5.29 8.70
CA ILE A 72 -6.17 -4.47 7.78
C ILE A 72 -7.02 -3.31 7.31
N ALA A 73 -6.41 -2.16 7.17
CA ALA A 73 -6.99 -1.07 6.43
C ALA A 73 -6.07 -0.65 5.28
N VAL A 74 -6.66 -0.40 4.15
CA VAL A 74 -6.02 0.14 2.96
C VAL A 74 -6.25 1.63 2.96
N VAL A 75 -5.19 2.40 2.82
CA VAL A 75 -5.29 3.84 2.72
C VAL A 75 -4.74 4.27 1.36
N GLY A 76 -5.53 4.94 0.54
CA GLY A 76 -5.13 5.34 -0.80
C GLY A 76 -5.95 6.46 -1.39
N ASP A 77 -5.37 7.12 -2.40
CA ASP A 77 -6.02 8.19 -3.14
C ASP A 77 -6.77 7.69 -4.38
N ARG A 78 -6.58 6.42 -4.77
CA ARG A 78 -7.16 5.84 -6.00
C ARG A 78 -8.29 4.87 -5.70
N LEU A 79 -9.51 5.25 -6.13
CA LEU A 79 -10.69 4.39 -6.00
C LEU A 79 -10.55 3.06 -6.73
N ALA A 80 -10.00 3.08 -7.96
CA ALA A 80 -9.94 1.90 -8.83
C ALA A 80 -8.82 0.91 -8.46
N THR A 81 -7.88 1.28 -7.62
CA THR A 81 -6.81 0.38 -7.18
C THR A 81 -6.84 0.14 -5.69
N ASP A 82 -6.81 1.18 -4.89
CA ASP A 82 -6.67 1.07 -3.45
C ASP A 82 -7.99 0.71 -2.77
N MET A 83 -9.06 1.44 -3.07
CA MET A 83 -10.36 1.15 -2.48
C MET A 83 -10.97 -0.15 -3.02
N MET A 84 -10.73 -0.44 -4.31
CA MET A 84 -11.13 -1.72 -4.89
C MET A 84 -10.38 -2.89 -4.25
N LEU A 85 -9.07 -2.75 -3.99
CA LEU A 85 -8.29 -3.75 -3.27
C LEU A 85 -8.85 -3.99 -1.85
N ALA A 86 -9.14 -2.91 -1.11
CA ALA A 86 -9.75 -3.03 0.22
C ALA A 86 -11.05 -3.82 0.16
N ASN A 87 -11.91 -3.49 -0.79
CA ASN A 87 -13.21 -4.16 -0.96
C ASN A 87 -13.04 -5.63 -1.34
N MET A 88 -12.14 -5.94 -2.29
CA MET A 88 -11.87 -7.32 -2.71
C MET A 88 -11.29 -8.18 -1.60
N MET A 89 -10.46 -7.60 -0.73
CA MET A 89 -9.88 -8.29 0.43
C MET A 89 -10.87 -8.48 1.58
N GLY A 90 -11.94 -7.70 1.65
CA GLY A 90 -12.78 -7.57 2.85
C GLY A 90 -12.07 -6.83 3.98
N SER A 91 -11.20 -5.89 3.65
CA SER A 91 -10.48 -5.01 4.56
C SER A 91 -11.11 -3.61 4.62
N TRP A 92 -10.67 -2.80 5.58
CA TRP A 92 -11.12 -1.40 5.65
C TRP A 92 -10.45 -0.58 4.55
N GLY A 93 -11.22 0.28 3.87
CA GLY A 93 -10.71 1.24 2.90
C GLY A 93 -10.80 2.66 3.45
N ILE A 94 -9.71 3.41 3.44
CA ILE A 94 -9.68 4.83 3.79
C ILE A 94 -9.27 5.62 2.56
N TRP A 95 -10.22 6.30 1.97
CA TRP A 95 -9.97 7.10 0.80
C TRP A 95 -9.46 8.50 1.16
N VAL A 96 -8.28 8.83 0.68
CA VAL A 96 -7.68 10.15 0.83
C VAL A 96 -8.03 10.98 -0.41
N LYS A 97 -9.10 11.76 -0.30
CA LYS A 97 -9.70 12.49 -1.44
C LYS A 97 -8.75 13.47 -2.12
N ASP A 98 -8.00 14.22 -1.35
CA ASP A 98 -7.10 15.26 -1.86
C ASP A 98 -5.64 14.93 -1.51
N GLY A 99 -5.19 13.74 -1.92
CA GLY A 99 -3.86 13.25 -1.62
C GLY A 99 -2.74 14.31 -1.67
N VAL A 100 -1.51 13.93 -1.58
CA VAL A 100 -0.34 14.84 -1.40
C VAL A 100 -0.23 15.96 -2.46
N VAL A 101 -0.92 15.81 -3.61
CA VAL A 101 -0.94 16.85 -4.67
C VAL A 101 -2.40 17.13 -5.09
N PRO A 102 -2.87 18.39 -4.98
CA PRO A 102 -4.20 18.78 -5.46
C PRO A 102 -4.40 18.39 -6.93
N HIS A 103 -5.61 17.95 -7.29
CA HIS A 103 -5.96 17.53 -8.67
C HIS A 103 -5.59 18.58 -9.73
N GLN A 104 -5.65 19.86 -9.38
CA GLN A 104 -5.32 20.98 -10.27
C GLN A 104 -3.83 21.08 -10.62
N GLN A 105 -2.95 20.46 -9.86
CA GLN A 105 -1.50 20.45 -10.08
C GLN A 105 -0.99 19.14 -10.67
N LYS A 106 -1.86 18.15 -10.84
CA LYS A 106 -1.50 16.92 -11.56
C LYS A 106 -1.38 17.24 -13.04
N SER A 107 -0.17 17.17 -13.57
CA SER A 107 0.10 17.32 -15.00
C SER A 107 -0.81 16.42 -15.85
N ILE A 108 -1.22 16.89 -17.04
CA ILE A 108 -1.97 16.08 -18.03
C ILE A 108 -1.26 14.75 -18.30
N VAL A 109 0.06 14.72 -18.21
CA VAL A 109 0.90 13.51 -18.32
C VAL A 109 0.56 12.49 -17.23
N SER A 110 0.19 12.90 -16.01
CA SER A 110 -0.23 11.98 -14.95
C SER A 110 -1.61 11.37 -15.17
N TYR A 111 -2.43 11.93 -16.04
CA TYR A 111 -3.70 11.32 -16.50
C TYR A 111 -3.48 10.31 -17.62
N LEU A 112 -2.51 10.56 -18.51
CA LEU A 112 -2.19 9.69 -19.64
C LEU A 112 -1.27 8.52 -19.25
N LEU A 113 -0.49 8.67 -18.17
CA LEU A 113 0.37 7.62 -17.61
C LEU A 113 -0.08 7.28 -16.17
N PRO A 114 -1.10 6.45 -15.98
CA PRO A 114 -1.66 6.15 -14.65
C PRO A 114 -0.73 5.32 -13.75
N GLN A 115 0.56 5.25 -14.05
CA GLN A 115 1.45 4.27 -13.45
C GLN A 115 2.46 4.82 -12.41
N PHE A 116 2.61 6.15 -12.27
CA PHE A 116 3.82 6.67 -11.62
C PHE A 116 3.70 7.15 -10.16
N THR A 117 2.54 7.22 -9.54
CA THR A 117 2.43 7.86 -8.21
C THR A 117 1.45 7.22 -7.24
N SER A 118 1.51 5.92 -7.01
CA SER A 118 0.71 5.32 -5.94
C SER A 118 1.56 4.49 -5.01
N ILE A 119 2.10 5.13 -4.01
CA ILE A 119 2.68 4.48 -2.85
C ILE A 119 1.55 4.36 -1.82
N CYS A 120 1.11 3.16 -1.53
CA CYS A 120 0.14 2.88 -0.48
C CYS A 120 0.83 2.38 0.76
N TRP A 121 0.47 2.94 1.87
CA TRP A 121 0.96 2.59 3.19
C TRP A 121 -0.04 1.69 3.90
N TRP A 122 0.44 0.61 4.46
CA TRP A 122 -0.37 -0.38 5.14
C TRP A 122 0.05 -0.55 6.58
N ALA A 123 -0.88 -0.74 7.41
CA ALA A 123 -0.61 -1.05 8.77
C ALA A 123 -1.67 -2.02 9.34
N ALA A 124 -1.36 -2.85 10.29
CA ALA A 124 -2.25 -3.81 10.93
C ALA A 124 -2.41 -3.55 12.43
N THR A 125 -3.64 -3.45 12.93
CA THR A 125 -3.95 -3.48 14.38
C THR A 125 -5.16 -4.35 14.67
N ALA A 126 -5.25 -4.84 15.88
CA ALA A 126 -6.44 -5.49 16.41
C ALA A 126 -7.63 -4.51 16.58
N ALA A 127 -7.41 -3.22 16.43
CA ALA A 127 -8.41 -2.15 16.38
C ALA A 127 -7.74 -0.88 15.88
N GLY A 128 -7.90 -0.48 14.61
CA GLY A 128 -7.30 0.77 14.16
C GLY A 128 -7.44 1.14 12.71
N VAL A 129 -7.25 2.39 12.48
CA VAL A 129 -7.44 3.17 11.26
C VAL A 129 -6.10 3.43 10.55
N TRP A 130 -6.08 3.65 9.24
CA TRP A 130 -4.92 3.54 8.35
C TRP A 130 -4.83 4.60 7.25
N PHE A 131 -3.63 4.94 6.75
CA PHE A 131 -3.40 5.98 5.74
C PHE A 131 -2.53 5.53 4.56
N CYS A 132 -2.89 5.96 3.34
CA CYS A 132 -2.09 5.89 2.11
C CYS A 132 -1.92 7.30 1.51
N GLY A 133 -0.74 7.64 1.10
CA GLY A 133 -0.43 8.85 0.37
C GLY A 133 0.13 8.53 -1.02
#